data_f21ae85e46e884e042871fb77570e3b8
#
_entry.id   f21ae85e46e884e042871fb77570e3b8
#
_cell.length_a   1.000
_cell.length_b   1.000
_cell.length_c   1.000
_cell.angle_alpha   90.00
_cell.angle_beta   90.00
_cell.angle_gamma   90.00
#
_symmetry.space_group_name_H-M   'P 1'
#
loop_
_entity.id
_entity.type
_entity.pdbx_description
1 polymer ?
#
loop_
_entity_poly.entity_id
_entity_poly.type
_entity_poly.pdbx_seq_one_letter_code
_entity_poly.pdbx_strand_id
1 'polypeptide(L)'
;MLKKWLNSNVKQFFVITFISVILTLILFSTHIYDYIVNGTVFSGAGDGFRQMMPFQMYLYEHLRSFSSLYDASFGLGGDYMKGLSYYYSLSPLMWLNFLFIKIGETVGIFNPTTIHFWPTNQLIMAMIRAIITFVVTFYLFKILHFKRSANMIATILYGMSTVVIYFNFTWSFYGNLLYLLPLSILGLERYFQQRKIGIFIVAIALTLFSNFYFSYYQAIIIGCYYLYRLIFTYKYDIVSRTQKLICVISATVLSVLSSVFGLFTGISAFLENDRKQNPNVDIPFLTPLDYHYFFFSDGFYITISILTIVALLSFKLYRFYFYRLFAIVTWILFIGSLSQYFDSAFNGFSFPERRWVYILALSSSALCGLFIQHLSTLNMKYYLIRTIPVCIIAILYVLLSPTHPLALIVGIILLIVLAVILKFSLWRYKKLTVAILVLIVMIQQIVILDNNKNMAIKPYQQSLSTLKQHDYHSNYVNQLIKKINQNATGSFNRIDYMSDYALNSPFIYHYNGISLYS
;
A
#
# COMPACT_ATOMS: atom_id res chain seq x y z
N MET A 1 18.89 34.86 -6.82
CA MET A 1 19.05 33.56 -6.11
C MET A 1 17.74 32.79 -6.00
N LEU A 2 16.65 33.36 -5.50
CA LEU A 2 15.35 32.66 -5.31
C LEU A 2 14.78 32.07 -6.61
N LYS A 3 14.80 32.80 -7.73
CA LYS A 3 14.32 32.35 -9.05
C LYS A 3 15.10 31.17 -9.61
N LYS A 4 16.45 31.15 -9.39
CA LYS A 4 17.33 30.04 -9.82
C LYS A 4 17.15 28.80 -8.93
N TRP A 5 16.85 29.00 -7.62
CA TRP A 5 16.57 27.94 -6.66
C TRP A 5 15.19 27.32 -6.90
N LEU A 6 14.15 28.13 -7.14
CA LEU A 6 12.80 27.68 -7.50
C LEU A 6 12.84 26.85 -8.78
N ASN A 7 13.50 27.35 -9.85
CA ASN A 7 13.64 26.61 -11.11
C ASN A 7 14.36 25.25 -10.94
N SER A 8 15.37 25.16 -10.05
CA SER A 8 16.07 23.90 -9.78
C SER A 8 15.21 22.88 -9.05
N ASN A 9 14.44 23.29 -8.05
CA ASN A 9 13.55 22.39 -7.30
C ASN A 9 12.35 21.95 -8.13
N VAL A 10 11.75 22.86 -8.88
CA VAL A 10 10.64 22.55 -9.79
C VAL A 10 11.11 21.59 -10.89
N LYS A 11 12.27 21.84 -11.51
CA LYS A 11 12.86 20.92 -12.49
C LYS A 11 13.10 19.54 -11.89
N GLN A 12 13.65 19.47 -10.67
CA GLN A 12 13.84 18.19 -9.98
C GLN A 12 12.52 17.47 -9.73
N PHE A 13 11.49 18.17 -9.31
CA PHE A 13 10.16 17.60 -9.09
C PHE A 13 9.63 16.96 -10.38
N PHE A 14 9.64 17.66 -11.49
CA PHE A 14 9.19 17.11 -12.78
C PHE A 14 10.00 15.89 -13.23
N VAL A 15 11.34 15.92 -13.07
CA VAL A 15 12.19 14.77 -13.41
C VAL A 15 11.86 13.55 -12.54
N ILE A 16 11.67 13.75 -11.24
CA ILE A 16 11.33 12.64 -10.34
C ILE A 16 9.93 12.11 -10.67
N THR A 17 8.96 12.97 -10.91
CA THR A 17 7.60 12.57 -11.31
C THR A 17 7.64 11.79 -12.63
N PHE A 18 8.38 12.25 -13.62
CA PHE A 18 8.53 11.55 -14.90
C PHE A 18 9.15 10.16 -14.74
N ILE A 19 10.23 10.03 -13.93
CA ILE A 19 10.83 8.73 -13.61
C ILE A 19 9.81 7.85 -12.86
N SER A 20 9.04 8.42 -11.94
CA SER A 20 8.00 7.69 -11.20
C SER A 20 6.89 7.17 -12.12
N VAL A 21 6.51 7.90 -13.15
CA VAL A 21 5.59 7.43 -14.19
C VAL A 21 6.16 6.23 -14.93
N ILE A 22 7.42 6.29 -15.37
CA ILE A 22 8.09 5.16 -16.05
C ILE A 22 8.14 3.93 -15.15
N LEU A 23 8.56 4.09 -13.88
CA LEU A 23 8.61 2.99 -12.92
C LEU A 23 7.21 2.39 -12.66
N THR A 24 6.19 3.22 -12.64
CA THR A 24 4.80 2.77 -12.49
C THR A 24 4.32 1.99 -13.73
N LEU A 25 4.66 2.43 -14.92
CA LEU A 25 4.35 1.67 -16.15
C LEU A 25 5.05 0.32 -16.16
N ILE A 26 6.29 0.24 -15.71
CA ILE A 26 7.01 -1.04 -15.54
C ILE A 26 6.33 -1.91 -14.49
N LEU A 27 5.99 -1.34 -13.32
CA LEU A 27 5.31 -2.03 -12.22
C LEU A 27 3.99 -2.69 -12.66
N PHE A 28 3.19 -1.97 -13.45
CA PHE A 28 1.87 -2.44 -13.89
C PHE A 28 1.89 -3.05 -15.30
N SER A 29 3.05 -3.21 -15.94
CA SER A 29 3.17 -3.63 -17.35
C SER A 29 2.42 -4.93 -17.65
N THR A 30 2.56 -5.94 -16.79
CA THR A 30 1.89 -7.24 -16.97
C THR A 30 0.38 -7.15 -16.75
N HIS A 31 -0.10 -6.27 -15.87
CA HIS A 31 -1.52 -6.04 -15.63
C HIS A 31 -2.15 -5.20 -16.76
N ILE A 32 -1.42 -4.24 -17.30
CA ILE A 32 -1.83 -3.47 -18.48
C ILE A 32 -1.94 -4.39 -19.69
N TYR A 33 -0.94 -5.27 -19.89
CA TYR A 33 -0.97 -6.27 -20.96
C TYR A 33 -2.20 -7.20 -20.82
N ASP A 34 -2.43 -7.75 -19.64
CA ASP A 34 -3.58 -8.63 -19.39
C ASP A 34 -4.92 -7.91 -19.63
N TYR A 35 -5.01 -6.64 -19.24
CA TYR A 35 -6.20 -5.83 -19.49
C TYR A 35 -6.46 -5.63 -20.99
N ILE A 36 -5.43 -5.26 -21.74
CA ILE A 36 -5.56 -4.91 -23.17
C ILE A 36 -5.70 -6.17 -24.03
N VAL A 37 -4.88 -7.21 -23.79
CA VAL A 37 -4.77 -8.38 -24.66
C VAL A 37 -5.69 -9.51 -24.22
N ASN A 38 -5.73 -9.79 -22.92
CA ASN A 38 -6.48 -10.93 -22.37
C ASN A 38 -7.87 -10.54 -21.86
N GLY A 39 -8.21 -9.24 -21.86
CA GLY A 39 -9.47 -8.74 -21.34
C GLY A 39 -9.68 -9.04 -19.84
N THR A 40 -8.60 -9.19 -19.07
CA THR A 40 -8.67 -9.41 -17.62
C THR A 40 -8.68 -8.09 -16.85
N VAL A 41 -9.50 -8.02 -15.80
CA VAL A 41 -9.65 -6.80 -15.01
C VAL A 41 -8.70 -6.75 -13.82
N PHE A 42 -8.31 -5.53 -13.42
CA PHE A 42 -7.51 -5.28 -12.23
C PHE A 42 -8.41 -5.15 -11.00
N SER A 43 -9.05 -6.26 -10.62
CA SER A 43 -9.85 -6.37 -9.41
C SER A 43 -10.01 -7.85 -9.04
N GLY A 44 -9.95 -8.17 -7.74
CA GLY A 44 -10.08 -9.55 -7.27
C GLY A 44 -11.52 -10.04 -7.21
N ALA A 45 -11.74 -11.32 -7.46
CA ALA A 45 -13.07 -11.97 -7.41
C ALA A 45 -13.76 -11.88 -6.03
N GLY A 46 -12.99 -11.76 -4.95
CA GLY A 46 -13.52 -11.54 -3.60
C GLY A 46 -13.92 -10.09 -3.37
N ASP A 47 -13.28 -9.43 -2.40
CA ASP A 47 -13.60 -8.07 -1.96
C ASP A 47 -13.53 -7.03 -3.09
N GLY A 48 -12.69 -7.24 -4.11
CA GLY A 48 -12.61 -6.35 -5.26
C GLY A 48 -13.95 -6.17 -5.96
N PHE A 49 -14.62 -7.29 -6.30
CA PHE A 49 -15.94 -7.27 -6.97
C PHE A 49 -17.09 -7.10 -6.00
N ARG A 50 -17.01 -7.71 -4.82
CA ARG A 50 -18.12 -7.71 -3.85
C ARG A 50 -18.23 -6.44 -3.03
N GLN A 51 -17.13 -5.67 -2.93
CA GLN A 51 -17.08 -4.44 -2.11
C GLN A 51 -16.51 -3.25 -2.88
N MET A 52 -15.25 -3.37 -3.35
CA MET A 52 -14.51 -2.20 -3.84
C MET A 52 -15.17 -1.53 -5.04
N MET A 53 -15.61 -2.32 -6.01
CA MET A 53 -16.22 -1.80 -7.22
C MET A 53 -17.67 -1.32 -6.99
N PRO A 54 -18.56 -2.10 -6.36
CA PRO A 54 -19.93 -1.65 -6.06
C PRO A 54 -19.98 -0.37 -5.24
N PHE A 55 -19.10 -0.24 -4.24
CA PHE A 55 -19.09 0.94 -3.37
C PHE A 55 -18.64 2.21 -4.11
N GLN A 56 -17.68 2.10 -5.02
CA GLN A 56 -17.28 3.24 -5.84
C GLN A 56 -18.40 3.67 -6.82
N MET A 57 -19.06 2.71 -7.46
CA MET A 57 -20.21 2.96 -8.33
C MET A 57 -21.31 3.68 -7.57
N TYR A 58 -21.74 3.11 -6.47
CA TYR A 58 -22.81 3.61 -5.64
C TYR A 58 -22.54 5.02 -5.12
N LEU A 59 -21.35 5.27 -4.56
CA LEU A 59 -20.95 6.61 -4.08
C LEU A 59 -20.93 7.64 -5.21
N TYR A 60 -20.45 7.26 -6.39
CA TYR A 60 -20.42 8.16 -7.54
C TYR A 60 -21.84 8.53 -8.03
N GLU A 61 -22.75 7.56 -8.10
CA GLU A 61 -24.14 7.77 -8.50
C GLU A 61 -24.87 8.72 -7.56
N HIS A 62 -24.67 8.57 -6.25
CA HIS A 62 -25.24 9.46 -5.25
C HIS A 62 -24.65 10.87 -5.32
N LEU A 63 -23.34 11.00 -5.57
CA LEU A 63 -22.72 12.29 -5.84
C LEU A 63 -23.29 12.94 -7.11
N ARG A 64 -23.46 12.13 -8.17
CA ARG A 64 -23.96 12.62 -9.47
C ARG A 64 -25.38 13.15 -9.37
N SER A 65 -26.25 12.53 -8.59
CA SER A 65 -27.65 12.90 -8.38
C SER A 65 -27.89 13.90 -7.24
N PHE A 66 -26.84 14.26 -6.46
CA PHE A 66 -26.96 15.05 -5.24
C PHE A 66 -28.05 14.51 -4.29
N SER A 67 -28.14 13.19 -4.18
CA SER A 67 -29.14 12.52 -3.33
C SER A 67 -28.92 12.80 -1.84
N SER A 68 -29.93 12.54 -1.02
CA SER A 68 -29.82 12.63 0.44
C SER A 68 -28.76 11.65 0.97
N LEU A 69 -28.22 11.93 2.16
CA LEU A 69 -27.25 11.04 2.82
C LEU A 69 -27.89 9.71 3.27
N TYR A 70 -29.19 9.73 3.53
CA TYR A 70 -29.96 8.53 3.83
C TYR A 70 -30.51 7.92 2.55
N ASP A 71 -30.26 6.62 2.39
CA ASP A 71 -30.82 5.84 1.29
C ASP A 71 -31.49 4.56 1.83
N ALA A 72 -32.76 4.38 1.45
CA ALA A 72 -33.56 3.20 1.81
C ALA A 72 -33.05 1.92 1.17
N SER A 73 -32.31 2.01 0.06
CA SER A 73 -31.71 0.86 -0.63
C SER A 73 -30.36 0.43 -0.04
N PHE A 74 -29.76 1.25 0.83
CA PHE A 74 -28.51 0.93 1.50
C PHE A 74 -28.75 -0.06 2.65
N GLY A 75 -28.62 -1.36 2.36
CA GLY A 75 -29.02 -2.43 3.28
C GLY A 75 -30.51 -2.35 3.61
N LEU A 76 -30.85 -2.25 4.89
CA LEU A 76 -32.23 -2.04 5.35
C LEU A 76 -32.61 -0.54 5.46
N GLY A 77 -31.81 0.32 4.91
CA GLY A 77 -31.91 1.78 4.99
C GLY A 77 -30.87 2.37 5.95
N GLY A 78 -30.08 3.33 5.49
CA GLY A 78 -29.03 3.90 6.31
C GLY A 78 -28.34 5.11 5.69
N ASP A 79 -27.46 5.71 6.48
CA ASP A 79 -26.53 6.74 6.04
C ASP A 79 -25.33 6.06 5.36
N TYR A 80 -25.32 6.12 4.03
CA TYR A 80 -24.27 5.48 3.24
C TYR A 80 -22.91 6.17 3.37
N MET A 81 -22.86 7.47 3.65
CA MET A 81 -21.60 8.15 3.90
C MET A 81 -20.93 7.63 5.16
N LYS A 82 -21.71 7.40 6.21
CA LYS A 82 -21.28 6.79 7.46
C LYS A 82 -20.93 5.32 7.26
N GLY A 83 -21.82 4.53 6.65
CA GLY A 83 -21.63 3.10 6.44
C GLY A 83 -20.42 2.75 5.56
N LEU A 84 -20.08 3.62 4.59
CA LEU A 84 -18.90 3.44 3.72
C LEU A 84 -17.66 4.24 4.14
N SER A 85 -17.66 4.81 5.35
CA SER A 85 -16.54 5.60 5.87
C SER A 85 -15.24 4.80 6.02
N TYR A 86 -15.34 3.51 6.27
CA TYR A 86 -14.21 2.59 6.29
C TYR A 86 -13.54 2.43 4.92
N TYR A 87 -14.27 2.61 3.82
CA TYR A 87 -13.81 2.36 2.46
C TYR A 87 -13.43 3.66 1.73
N TYR A 88 -14.39 4.35 1.12
CA TYR A 88 -14.11 5.43 0.16
C TYR A 88 -14.83 6.74 0.47
N SER A 89 -15.95 6.72 1.21
CA SER A 89 -16.84 7.88 1.34
C SER A 89 -16.13 9.11 1.93
N LEU A 90 -15.11 8.90 2.74
CA LEU A 90 -14.32 9.96 3.36
C LEU A 90 -12.91 10.12 2.75
N SER A 91 -12.57 9.40 1.67
CA SER A 91 -11.25 9.49 1.06
C SER A 91 -11.11 10.71 0.15
N PRO A 92 -10.29 11.73 0.48
CA PRO A 92 -10.12 12.91 -0.35
C PRO A 92 -9.61 12.59 -1.76
N LEU A 93 -8.74 11.58 -1.91
CA LEU A 93 -8.27 11.14 -3.21
C LEU A 93 -9.40 10.55 -4.06
N MET A 94 -10.34 9.83 -3.43
CA MET A 94 -11.51 9.29 -4.13
C MET A 94 -12.46 10.41 -4.57
N TRP A 95 -12.67 11.41 -3.75
CA TRP A 95 -13.47 12.58 -4.12
C TRP A 95 -12.88 13.37 -5.29
N LEU A 96 -11.55 13.51 -5.32
CA LEU A 96 -10.87 14.10 -6.49
C LEU A 96 -11.05 13.23 -7.75
N ASN A 97 -11.00 11.91 -7.60
CA ASN A 97 -11.29 10.98 -8.70
C ASN A 97 -12.72 11.11 -9.19
N PHE A 98 -13.72 11.18 -8.29
CA PHE A 98 -15.11 11.37 -8.67
C PHE A 98 -15.35 12.70 -9.38
N LEU A 99 -14.71 13.75 -8.93
CA LEU A 99 -14.74 15.05 -9.64
C LEU A 99 -14.17 14.94 -11.05
N PHE A 100 -13.04 14.24 -11.21
CA PHE A 100 -12.42 13.98 -12.50
C PHE A 100 -13.32 13.15 -13.41
N ILE A 101 -13.95 12.09 -12.87
CA ILE A 101 -14.95 11.27 -13.58
C ILE A 101 -16.13 12.14 -14.04
N LYS A 102 -16.65 13.01 -13.16
CA LYS A 102 -17.78 13.90 -13.48
C LYS A 102 -17.45 14.87 -14.61
N ILE A 103 -16.25 15.45 -14.60
CA ILE A 103 -15.78 16.30 -15.69
C ILE A 103 -15.71 15.49 -17.00
N GLY A 104 -15.08 14.31 -16.98
CA GLY A 104 -14.96 13.46 -18.16
C GLY A 104 -16.31 12.97 -18.70
N GLU A 105 -17.27 12.67 -17.82
CA GLU A 105 -18.65 12.35 -18.18
C GLU A 105 -19.33 13.53 -18.88
N THR A 106 -19.18 14.73 -18.32
CA THR A 106 -19.82 15.95 -18.88
C THR A 106 -19.30 16.29 -20.26
N VAL A 107 -18.01 16.05 -20.54
CA VAL A 107 -17.41 16.27 -21.87
C VAL A 107 -17.51 15.05 -22.79
N GLY A 108 -18.18 13.98 -22.38
CA GLY A 108 -18.44 12.78 -23.18
C GLY A 108 -17.25 11.82 -23.36
N ILE A 109 -16.17 11.99 -22.57
CA ILE A 109 -14.99 11.11 -22.63
C ILE A 109 -15.20 9.83 -21.81
N PHE A 110 -15.91 9.91 -20.67
CA PHE A 110 -16.15 8.79 -19.77
C PHE A 110 -17.60 8.38 -19.75
N ASN A 111 -17.83 7.08 -19.61
CA ASN A 111 -19.18 6.53 -19.41
C ASN A 111 -19.20 5.67 -18.12
N PRO A 112 -19.40 6.31 -16.95
CA PRO A 112 -19.38 5.62 -15.65
C PRO A 112 -20.63 4.74 -15.40
N THR A 113 -21.63 4.76 -16.28
CA THR A 113 -22.80 3.87 -16.21
C THR A 113 -22.48 2.46 -16.70
N THR A 114 -21.34 2.28 -17.41
CA THR A 114 -20.91 0.96 -17.87
C THR A 114 -20.09 0.25 -16.81
N ILE A 115 -20.33 -1.03 -16.61
CA ILE A 115 -19.61 -1.84 -15.64
C ILE A 115 -18.09 -1.91 -15.92
N HIS A 116 -17.69 -1.78 -17.18
CA HIS A 116 -16.27 -1.81 -17.59
C HIS A 116 -15.46 -0.60 -17.14
N PHE A 117 -16.13 0.52 -16.91
CA PHE A 117 -15.49 1.76 -16.50
C PHE A 117 -14.77 1.57 -15.15
N TRP A 118 -15.40 0.90 -14.20
CA TRP A 118 -14.93 0.85 -12.83
C TRP A 118 -13.65 0.03 -12.61
N PRO A 119 -13.48 -1.17 -13.19
CA PRO A 119 -12.20 -1.88 -13.14
C PRO A 119 -11.06 -1.12 -13.83
N THR A 120 -11.36 -0.42 -14.93
CA THR A 120 -10.40 0.46 -15.60
C THR A 120 -9.97 1.62 -14.71
N ASN A 121 -10.96 2.29 -14.09
CA ASN A 121 -10.71 3.36 -13.12
C ASN A 121 -9.89 2.87 -11.93
N GLN A 122 -10.13 1.65 -11.44
CA GLN A 122 -9.34 1.07 -10.34
C GLN A 122 -7.88 0.88 -10.73
N LEU A 123 -7.58 0.41 -11.94
CA LEU A 123 -6.21 0.29 -12.45
C LEU A 123 -5.53 1.67 -12.55
N ILE A 124 -6.22 2.67 -13.10
CA ILE A 124 -5.71 4.05 -13.21
C ILE A 124 -5.42 4.63 -11.82
N MET A 125 -6.33 4.45 -10.88
CA MET A 125 -6.16 4.94 -9.51
C MET A 125 -5.01 4.23 -8.78
N ALA A 126 -4.81 2.94 -9.03
CA ALA A 126 -3.66 2.19 -8.52
C ALA A 126 -2.34 2.76 -9.05
N MET A 127 -2.27 3.08 -10.35
CA MET A 127 -1.11 3.72 -10.97
C MET A 127 -0.85 5.11 -10.40
N ILE A 128 -1.88 5.94 -10.19
CA ILE A 128 -1.75 7.28 -9.58
C ILE A 128 -1.17 7.15 -8.16
N ARG A 129 -1.70 6.24 -7.34
CA ARG A 129 -1.17 5.99 -5.98
C ARG A 129 0.28 5.53 -5.99
N ALA A 130 0.66 4.68 -6.95
CA ALA A 130 2.05 4.25 -7.11
C ALA A 130 2.98 5.41 -7.48
N ILE A 131 2.59 6.28 -8.41
CA ILE A 131 3.35 7.50 -8.75
C ILE A 131 3.58 8.37 -7.51
N ILE A 132 2.51 8.62 -6.74
CA ILE A 132 2.60 9.42 -5.51
C ILE A 132 3.53 8.73 -4.51
N THR A 133 3.43 7.39 -4.36
CA THR A 133 4.30 6.59 -3.48
C THR A 133 5.77 6.74 -3.86
N PHE A 134 6.14 6.61 -5.13
CA PHE A 134 7.51 6.81 -5.60
C PHE A 134 8.03 8.22 -5.31
N VAL A 135 7.24 9.24 -5.64
CA VAL A 135 7.62 10.64 -5.44
C VAL A 135 7.84 10.95 -3.96
N VAL A 136 6.87 10.61 -3.12
CA VAL A 136 6.94 10.89 -1.67
C VAL A 136 8.10 10.14 -1.02
N THR A 137 8.29 8.87 -1.35
CA THR A 137 9.37 8.03 -0.81
C THR A 137 10.74 8.55 -1.22
N PHE A 138 10.89 9.00 -2.47
CA PHE A 138 12.13 9.64 -2.92
C PHE A 138 12.47 10.88 -2.09
N TYR A 139 11.50 11.75 -1.82
CA TYR A 139 11.72 12.94 -0.99
C TYR A 139 11.95 12.60 0.49
N LEU A 140 11.31 11.55 1.01
CA LEU A 140 11.60 11.03 2.34
C LEU A 140 13.07 10.61 2.45
N PHE A 141 13.55 9.72 1.57
CA PHE A 141 14.93 9.27 1.65
C PHE A 141 15.95 10.38 1.37
N LYS A 142 15.57 11.38 0.57
CA LYS A 142 16.39 12.57 0.35
C LYS A 142 16.58 13.38 1.65
N ILE A 143 15.54 13.61 2.44
CA ILE A 143 15.67 14.35 3.71
C ILE A 143 16.36 13.53 4.79
N LEU A 144 16.31 12.21 4.72
CA LEU A 144 17.07 11.30 5.57
C LEU A 144 18.57 11.22 5.17
N HIS A 145 19.00 12.05 4.23
CA HIS A 145 20.37 12.13 3.73
C HIS A 145 20.91 10.84 3.09
N PHE A 146 20.02 10.09 2.44
CA PHE A 146 20.48 8.98 1.59
C PHE A 146 21.30 9.53 0.42
N LYS A 147 22.42 8.88 0.10
CA LYS A 147 23.15 9.17 -1.14
C LYS A 147 22.23 8.85 -2.33
N ARG A 148 22.42 9.54 -3.45
CA ARG A 148 21.53 9.43 -4.63
C ARG A 148 21.26 7.99 -5.07
N SER A 149 22.30 7.15 -5.12
CA SER A 149 22.16 5.71 -5.47
C SER A 149 21.33 4.94 -4.46
N ALA A 150 21.59 5.11 -3.17
CA ALA A 150 20.86 4.46 -2.10
C ALA A 150 19.38 4.88 -2.08
N ASN A 151 19.13 6.19 -2.30
CA ASN A 151 17.78 6.72 -2.42
C ASN A 151 17.03 6.09 -3.59
N MET A 152 17.62 6.04 -4.79
CA MET A 152 16.99 5.42 -5.96
C MET A 152 16.66 3.95 -5.69
N ILE A 153 17.61 3.17 -5.17
CA ILE A 153 17.41 1.74 -4.89
C ILE A 153 16.32 1.53 -3.82
N ALA A 154 16.38 2.26 -2.70
CA ALA A 154 15.36 2.15 -1.66
C ALA A 154 13.97 2.56 -2.18
N THR A 155 13.89 3.61 -3.01
CA THR A 155 12.63 4.04 -3.61
C THR A 155 12.06 2.99 -4.57
N ILE A 156 12.91 2.34 -5.37
CA ILE A 156 12.51 1.25 -6.28
C ILE A 156 12.03 0.05 -5.46
N LEU A 157 12.79 -0.39 -4.46
CA LEU A 157 12.43 -1.53 -3.61
C LEU A 157 11.07 -1.34 -2.92
N TYR A 158 10.78 -0.13 -2.43
CA TYR A 158 9.50 0.15 -1.79
C TYR A 158 8.37 0.33 -2.80
N GLY A 159 8.56 1.19 -3.79
CA GLY A 159 7.51 1.53 -4.75
C GLY A 159 7.17 0.39 -5.71
N MET A 160 8.08 -0.56 -5.94
CA MET A 160 7.84 -1.80 -6.70
C MET A 160 7.63 -3.02 -5.78
N SER A 161 7.35 -2.83 -4.50
CA SER A 161 7.02 -3.96 -3.62
C SER A 161 5.67 -4.59 -3.99
N THR A 162 5.54 -5.89 -3.74
CA THR A 162 4.30 -6.65 -4.03
C THR A 162 3.08 -6.08 -3.32
N VAL A 163 3.28 -5.47 -2.15
CA VAL A 163 2.23 -4.80 -1.37
C VAL A 163 1.54 -3.69 -2.18
N VAL A 164 2.27 -2.99 -3.06
CA VAL A 164 1.68 -1.92 -3.90
C VAL A 164 0.67 -2.49 -4.87
N ILE A 165 0.98 -3.62 -5.51
CA ILE A 165 0.03 -4.30 -6.41
C ILE A 165 -1.10 -4.92 -5.60
N TYR A 166 -0.76 -5.74 -4.59
CA TYR A 166 -1.73 -6.54 -3.86
C TYR A 166 -2.80 -5.69 -3.18
N PHE A 167 -2.42 -4.61 -2.48
CA PHE A 167 -3.39 -3.75 -1.81
C PHE A 167 -4.28 -3.01 -2.80
N ASN A 168 -3.74 -2.52 -3.90
CA ASN A 168 -4.55 -1.85 -4.91
C ASN A 168 -5.47 -2.82 -5.67
N PHE A 169 -5.10 -4.09 -5.81
CA PHE A 169 -5.90 -5.12 -6.46
C PHE A 169 -7.04 -5.63 -5.56
N THR A 170 -6.73 -5.97 -4.32
CA THR A 170 -7.67 -6.63 -3.39
C THR A 170 -8.46 -5.61 -2.58
N TRP A 171 -7.77 -4.62 -1.99
CA TRP A 171 -8.34 -3.62 -1.07
C TRP A 171 -7.88 -2.22 -1.45
N SER A 172 -8.39 -1.68 -2.55
CA SER A 172 -7.84 -0.46 -3.15
C SER A 172 -7.90 0.78 -2.23
N PHE A 173 -8.76 0.79 -1.21
CA PHE A 173 -8.78 1.84 -0.19
C PHE A 173 -7.53 1.84 0.72
N TYR A 174 -6.84 0.69 0.88
CA TYR A 174 -5.55 0.62 1.58
C TYR A 174 -4.40 1.29 0.80
N GLY A 175 -4.53 1.40 -0.51
CA GLY A 175 -3.48 1.98 -1.35
C GLY A 175 -3.03 3.38 -0.93
N ASN A 176 -3.87 4.13 -0.23
CA ASN A 176 -3.51 5.45 0.29
C ASN A 176 -2.44 5.39 1.38
N LEU A 177 -2.38 4.32 2.18
CA LEU A 177 -1.41 4.17 3.27
C LEU A 177 0.02 4.09 2.76
N LEU A 178 0.21 3.56 1.55
CA LEU A 178 1.52 3.38 0.93
C LEU A 178 2.28 4.71 0.75
N TYR A 179 1.58 5.80 0.49
CA TYR A 179 2.20 7.12 0.40
C TYR A 179 1.99 7.99 1.65
N LEU A 180 0.92 7.79 2.42
CA LEU A 180 0.64 8.59 3.61
C LEU A 180 1.64 8.31 4.75
N LEU A 181 2.09 7.06 4.92
CA LEU A 181 3.12 6.73 5.89
C LEU A 181 4.45 7.44 5.60
N PRO A 182 5.08 7.30 4.42
CA PRO A 182 6.31 8.02 4.13
C PRO A 182 6.10 9.55 4.10
N LEU A 183 4.91 10.06 3.75
CA LEU A 183 4.60 11.48 3.80
C LEU A 183 4.58 12.02 5.24
N SER A 184 4.03 11.25 6.17
CA SER A 184 3.99 11.61 7.60
C SER A 184 5.41 11.68 8.18
N ILE A 185 6.25 10.69 7.88
CA ILE A 185 7.66 10.68 8.31
C ILE A 185 8.44 11.82 7.65
N LEU A 186 8.21 12.08 6.36
CA LEU A 186 8.78 13.24 5.65
C LEU A 186 8.40 14.55 6.34
N GLY A 187 7.14 14.70 6.76
CA GLY A 187 6.65 15.87 7.48
C GLY A 187 7.35 16.09 8.82
N LEU A 188 7.53 15.01 9.61
CA LEU A 188 8.31 15.06 10.86
C LEU A 188 9.76 15.48 10.63
N GLU A 189 10.44 14.87 9.66
CA GLU A 189 11.84 15.18 9.36
C GLU A 189 12.00 16.61 8.83
N ARG A 190 11.05 17.10 8.04
CA ARG A 190 11.05 18.52 7.63
C ARG A 190 10.90 19.46 8.81
N TYR A 191 10.13 19.09 9.81
CA TYR A 191 10.06 19.88 11.02
C TYR A 191 11.39 19.83 11.79
N PHE A 192 11.94 18.65 12.03
CA PHE A 192 13.17 18.52 12.83
C PHE A 192 14.37 19.21 12.19
N GLN A 193 14.47 19.19 10.87
CA GLN A 193 15.61 19.71 10.12
C GLN A 193 15.38 21.08 9.46
N GLN A 194 14.14 21.56 9.34
CA GLN A 194 13.81 22.77 8.59
C GLN A 194 12.75 23.66 9.29
N ARG A 195 12.24 23.27 10.45
CA ARG A 195 11.14 23.93 11.19
C ARG A 195 9.82 24.06 10.38
N LYS A 196 9.53 23.13 9.45
CA LYS A 196 8.34 23.15 8.60
C LYS A 196 7.42 21.96 8.92
N ILE A 197 6.44 22.19 9.80
CA ILE A 197 5.55 21.13 10.31
C ILE A 197 4.33 20.84 9.41
N GLY A 198 3.95 21.76 8.49
CA GLY A 198 2.69 21.70 7.76
C GLY A 198 2.42 20.39 7.01
N ILE A 199 3.45 19.76 6.40
CA ILE A 199 3.28 18.47 5.73
C ILE A 199 2.89 17.37 6.72
N PHE A 200 3.42 17.39 7.94
CA PHE A 200 3.03 16.42 8.97
C PHE A 200 1.55 16.57 9.34
N ILE A 201 1.10 17.81 9.58
CA ILE A 201 -0.30 18.10 9.89
C ILE A 201 -1.23 17.58 8.79
N VAL A 202 -0.92 17.93 7.54
CA VAL A 202 -1.72 17.50 6.38
C VAL A 202 -1.70 15.98 6.22
N ALA A 203 -0.55 15.33 6.36
CA ALA A 203 -0.44 13.89 6.20
C ALA A 203 -1.23 13.11 7.27
N ILE A 204 -1.14 13.52 8.53
CA ILE A 204 -1.91 12.91 9.62
C ILE A 204 -3.41 13.18 9.44
N ALA A 205 -3.80 14.43 9.12
CA ALA A 205 -5.20 14.76 8.88
C ALA A 205 -5.79 13.95 7.72
N LEU A 206 -5.08 13.83 6.59
CA LEU A 206 -5.51 13.00 5.46
C LEU A 206 -5.60 11.52 5.82
N THR A 207 -4.70 11.00 6.67
CA THR A 207 -4.76 9.62 7.14
C THR A 207 -6.00 9.36 7.99
N LEU A 208 -6.24 10.21 8.99
CA LEU A 208 -7.40 10.12 9.88
C LEU A 208 -8.71 10.30 9.12
N PHE A 209 -8.74 11.22 8.16
CA PHE A 209 -9.93 11.53 7.39
C PHE A 209 -10.26 10.40 6.40
N SER A 210 -9.26 9.85 5.71
CA SER A 210 -9.50 8.89 4.64
C SER A 210 -9.63 7.45 5.11
N ASN A 211 -9.11 7.11 6.29
CA ASN A 211 -9.23 5.76 6.83
C ASN A 211 -8.89 5.73 8.33
N PHE A 212 -9.88 5.97 9.17
CA PHE A 212 -9.71 6.03 10.61
C PHE A 212 -9.14 4.73 11.21
N TYR A 213 -9.56 3.57 10.70
CA TYR A 213 -9.14 2.28 11.23
C TYR A 213 -7.64 2.03 11.01
N PHE A 214 -7.14 2.31 9.80
CA PHE A 214 -5.72 2.14 9.50
C PHE A 214 -4.83 3.27 9.98
N SER A 215 -5.42 4.39 10.40
CA SER A 215 -4.70 5.43 11.13
C SER A 215 -4.09 4.89 12.43
N TYR A 216 -4.69 3.85 13.02
CA TYR A 216 -4.16 3.15 14.19
C TYR A 216 -2.80 2.51 13.91
N TYR A 217 -2.64 1.78 12.80
CA TYR A 217 -1.34 1.21 12.39
C TYR A 217 -0.28 2.29 12.22
N GLN A 218 -0.66 3.37 11.54
CA GLN A 218 0.27 4.48 11.32
C GLN A 218 0.60 5.22 12.60
N ALA A 219 -0.36 5.40 13.50
CA ALA A 219 -0.13 6.04 14.79
C ALA A 219 0.93 5.28 15.61
N ILE A 220 0.84 3.93 15.65
CA ILE A 220 1.84 3.10 16.34
C ILE A 220 3.24 3.35 15.77
N ILE A 221 3.41 3.19 14.45
CA ILE A 221 4.75 3.25 13.85
C ILE A 221 5.31 4.67 13.81
N ILE A 222 4.47 5.68 13.56
CA ILE A 222 4.89 7.09 13.60
C ILE A 222 5.24 7.49 15.05
N GLY A 223 4.47 7.02 16.03
CA GLY A 223 4.77 7.19 17.45
C GLY A 223 6.11 6.58 17.84
N CYS A 224 6.39 5.33 17.45
CA CYS A 224 7.68 4.68 17.68
C CYS A 224 8.83 5.43 16.99
N TYR A 225 8.63 5.86 15.74
CA TYR A 225 9.59 6.67 15.00
C TYR A 225 9.87 8.00 15.72
N TYR A 226 8.82 8.69 16.13
CA TYR A 226 8.92 9.96 16.85
C TYR A 226 9.64 9.80 18.19
N LEU A 227 9.30 8.76 18.98
CA LEU A 227 9.96 8.46 20.26
C LEU A 227 11.46 8.20 20.06
N TYR A 228 11.82 7.41 19.04
CA TYR A 228 13.24 7.23 18.72
C TYR A 228 13.93 8.55 18.39
N ARG A 229 13.29 9.44 17.60
CA ARG A 229 13.82 10.75 17.21
C ARG A 229 13.85 11.77 18.38
N LEU A 230 13.03 11.56 19.39
CA LEU A 230 13.03 12.37 20.61
C LEU A 230 14.15 11.94 21.55
N ILE A 231 14.35 10.64 21.72
CA ILE A 231 15.39 10.06 22.61
C ILE A 231 16.78 10.26 22.00
N PHE A 232 16.95 9.88 20.75
CA PHE A 232 18.22 9.96 20.03
C PHE A 232 18.23 11.16 19.08
N THR A 233 19.04 12.18 19.40
CA THR A 233 19.16 13.36 18.54
C THR A 233 19.98 13.04 17.29
N TYR A 234 19.57 13.61 16.17
CA TYR A 234 20.30 13.50 14.92
C TYR A 234 21.12 14.78 14.66
N LYS A 235 22.29 14.64 14.09
CA LYS A 235 23.25 15.75 13.93
C LYS A 235 22.74 16.94 13.09
N TYR A 236 21.74 16.71 12.25
CA TYR A 236 21.12 17.77 11.42
C TYR A 236 19.83 18.33 12.02
N ASP A 237 19.46 17.93 13.23
CA ASP A 237 18.30 18.50 13.92
C ASP A 237 18.62 19.94 14.35
N ILE A 238 17.76 20.87 13.94
CA ILE A 238 17.84 22.29 14.34
C ILE A 238 16.82 22.65 15.42
N VAL A 239 16.01 21.69 15.84
CA VAL A 239 14.93 21.83 16.84
C VAL A 239 15.34 21.13 18.12
N SER A 240 15.15 21.79 19.26
CA SER A 240 15.41 21.19 20.57
C SER A 240 14.42 20.07 20.90
N ARG A 241 14.75 19.22 21.89
CA ARG A 241 13.85 18.13 22.34
C ARG A 241 12.51 18.67 22.82
N THR A 242 12.51 19.76 23.60
CA THR A 242 11.29 20.41 24.08
C THR A 242 10.44 20.93 22.92
N GLN A 243 11.06 21.57 21.93
CA GLN A 243 10.35 22.02 20.72
C GLN A 243 9.77 20.86 19.93
N LYS A 244 10.50 19.72 19.79
CA LYS A 244 9.96 18.51 19.17
C LYS A 244 8.72 18.03 19.92
N LEU A 245 8.79 17.96 21.26
CA LEU A 245 7.68 17.49 22.09
C LEU A 245 6.45 18.36 21.93
N ILE A 246 6.57 19.65 22.20
CA ILE A 246 5.44 20.60 22.17
C ILE A 246 4.84 20.70 20.77
N CYS A 247 5.67 20.97 19.75
CA CYS A 247 5.16 21.21 18.40
C CYS A 247 4.57 19.95 17.76
N VAL A 248 5.13 18.77 17.97
CA VAL A 248 4.57 17.55 17.38
C VAL A 248 3.24 17.17 18.04
N ILE A 249 3.14 17.32 19.37
CA ILE A 249 1.87 17.11 20.07
C ILE A 249 0.82 18.13 19.59
N SER A 250 1.16 19.41 19.55
CA SER A 250 0.23 20.46 19.05
C SER A 250 -0.17 20.22 17.61
N ALA A 251 0.76 19.81 16.74
CA ALA A 251 0.47 19.48 15.35
C ALA A 251 -0.43 18.23 15.22
N THR A 252 -0.24 17.23 16.07
CA THR A 252 -1.11 16.05 16.11
C THR A 252 -2.52 16.44 16.56
N VAL A 253 -2.66 17.24 17.61
CA VAL A 253 -3.97 17.76 18.04
C VAL A 253 -4.64 18.55 16.92
N LEU A 254 -3.90 19.45 16.25
CA LEU A 254 -4.44 20.19 15.11
C LEU A 254 -4.86 19.28 13.96
N SER A 255 -4.11 18.22 13.68
CA SER A 255 -4.46 17.23 12.66
C SER A 255 -5.76 16.49 13.02
N VAL A 256 -5.92 16.08 14.29
CA VAL A 256 -7.15 15.44 14.79
C VAL A 256 -8.34 16.40 14.66
N LEU A 257 -8.20 17.65 15.10
CA LEU A 257 -9.25 18.64 14.99
C LEU A 257 -9.64 18.94 13.54
N SER A 258 -8.64 18.99 12.64
CA SER A 258 -8.89 19.20 11.19
C SER A 258 -9.57 18.00 10.52
N SER A 259 -9.48 16.81 11.10
CA SER A 259 -10.05 15.58 10.58
C SER A 259 -11.26 15.07 11.38
N VAL A 260 -11.76 15.86 12.35
CA VAL A 260 -12.79 15.41 13.30
C VAL A 260 -14.03 14.86 12.60
N PHE A 261 -14.45 15.49 11.50
CA PHE A 261 -15.62 15.04 10.73
C PHE A 261 -15.43 13.59 10.22
N GLY A 262 -14.30 13.30 9.57
CA GLY A 262 -14.01 11.96 9.06
C GLY A 262 -13.76 10.96 10.17
N LEU A 263 -12.99 11.35 11.18
CA LEU A 263 -12.65 10.50 12.31
C LEU A 263 -13.90 10.13 13.15
N PHE A 264 -14.74 11.11 13.47
CA PHE A 264 -15.97 10.89 14.23
C PHE A 264 -16.96 10.02 13.48
N THR A 265 -17.17 10.30 12.18
CA THR A 265 -18.05 9.51 11.31
C THR A 265 -17.58 8.05 11.24
N GLY A 266 -16.27 7.83 11.06
CA GLY A 266 -15.70 6.48 10.99
C GLY A 266 -15.76 5.72 12.32
N ILE A 267 -15.41 6.36 13.43
CA ILE A 267 -15.51 5.74 14.78
C ILE A 267 -16.97 5.42 15.12
N SER A 268 -17.90 6.33 14.86
CA SER A 268 -19.32 6.14 15.10
C SER A 268 -19.87 4.96 14.29
N ALA A 269 -19.50 4.84 13.00
CA ALA A 269 -19.87 3.71 12.17
C ALA A 269 -19.31 2.38 12.71
N PHE A 270 -18.07 2.38 13.19
CA PHE A 270 -17.42 1.20 13.75
C PHE A 270 -18.08 0.75 15.06
N LEU A 271 -18.41 1.68 15.95
CA LEU A 271 -19.03 1.38 17.25
C LEU A 271 -20.48 0.89 17.11
N GLU A 272 -21.19 1.32 16.07
CA GLU A 272 -22.56 0.89 15.77
C GLU A 272 -22.61 -0.43 14.98
N ASN A 273 -21.48 -0.91 14.48
CA ASN A 273 -21.41 -2.18 13.76
C ASN A 273 -21.30 -3.33 14.77
N ASP A 274 -22.40 -4.07 14.95
CA ASP A 274 -22.49 -5.24 15.85
C ASP A 274 -21.85 -6.50 15.21
N ARG A 275 -20.66 -6.34 14.68
CA ARG A 275 -19.89 -7.44 14.08
C ARG A 275 -19.38 -8.35 15.19
N LYS A 276 -20.14 -9.41 15.49
CA LYS A 276 -19.74 -10.41 16.46
C LYS A 276 -18.44 -11.07 16.00
N GLN A 277 -17.38 -10.84 16.74
CA GLN A 277 -16.17 -11.65 16.61
C GLN A 277 -16.54 -13.08 16.98
N ASN A 278 -16.16 -14.06 16.15
CA ASN A 278 -16.38 -15.46 16.49
C ASN A 278 -15.47 -15.79 17.70
N PRO A 279 -16.01 -15.96 18.93
CA PRO A 279 -15.19 -16.07 20.14
C PRO A 279 -14.40 -17.38 20.23
N ASN A 280 -14.60 -18.31 19.30
CA ASN A 280 -14.08 -19.67 19.35
C ASN A 280 -12.92 -19.92 18.36
N VAL A 281 -12.26 -18.90 17.84
CA VAL A 281 -11.07 -19.10 17.03
C VAL A 281 -9.86 -19.15 17.96
N ASP A 282 -9.35 -20.35 18.24
CA ASP A 282 -8.06 -20.53 18.88
C ASP A 282 -6.96 -19.94 18.00
N ILE A 283 -6.42 -18.81 18.41
CA ILE A 283 -5.30 -18.15 17.74
C ILE A 283 -4.01 -18.75 18.30
N PRO A 284 -3.25 -19.55 17.53
CA PRO A 284 -1.99 -20.10 18.02
C PRO A 284 -0.98 -18.98 18.28
N PHE A 285 -0.19 -19.12 19.35
CA PHE A 285 0.82 -18.13 19.71
C PHE A 285 1.86 -17.93 18.61
N LEU A 286 2.33 -19.03 18.01
CA LEU A 286 3.29 -19.00 16.92
C LEU A 286 2.56 -19.19 15.57
N THR A 287 2.95 -18.41 14.60
CA THR A 287 2.54 -18.63 13.21
C THR A 287 3.18 -19.94 12.71
N PRO A 288 2.41 -20.86 12.13
CA PRO A 288 2.99 -22.03 11.49
C PRO A 288 4.03 -21.59 10.46
N LEU A 289 5.27 -22.06 10.61
CA LEU A 289 6.33 -21.83 9.63
C LEU A 289 6.09 -22.80 8.46
N ASP A 290 5.35 -22.33 7.49
CA ASP A 290 5.17 -23.01 6.22
C ASP A 290 6.01 -22.29 5.14
N TYR A 291 6.49 -23.03 4.13
CA TYR A 291 7.23 -22.46 3.01
C TYR A 291 6.39 -21.46 2.19
N HIS A 292 5.06 -21.54 2.22
CA HIS A 292 4.14 -20.58 1.61
C HIS A 292 4.07 -19.25 2.35
N TYR A 293 4.35 -19.22 3.65
CA TYR A 293 4.22 -18.03 4.49
C TYR A 293 5.55 -17.35 4.80
N PHE A 294 6.56 -17.58 3.97
CA PHE A 294 7.87 -17.00 4.18
C PHE A 294 8.07 -15.75 3.32
N PHE A 295 8.53 -14.65 3.92
CA PHE A 295 8.65 -13.33 3.27
C PHE A 295 9.60 -13.25 2.07
N PHE A 296 10.31 -14.31 1.74
CA PHE A 296 11.28 -14.38 0.64
C PHE A 296 10.76 -15.17 -0.57
N SER A 297 9.60 -15.81 -0.45
CA SER A 297 8.96 -16.54 -1.55
C SER A 297 7.70 -15.80 -2.04
N ASP A 298 6.61 -15.93 -1.35
CA ASP A 298 5.33 -15.31 -1.67
C ASP A 298 4.54 -14.94 -0.39
N GLY A 299 5.27 -14.78 0.72
CA GLY A 299 4.70 -14.60 2.04
C GLY A 299 3.70 -13.47 2.13
N PHE A 300 2.60 -13.78 2.69
CA PHE A 300 1.46 -13.01 3.16
C PHE A 300 1.46 -11.52 2.73
N TYR A 301 1.06 -11.25 1.49
CA TYR A 301 0.98 -9.93 0.84
C TYR A 301 2.32 -9.29 0.45
N ILE A 302 3.46 -9.83 0.89
CA ILE A 302 4.77 -9.23 0.65
C ILE A 302 5.83 -10.28 0.34
N THR A 303 6.70 -9.95 -0.64
CA THR A 303 7.98 -10.60 -0.85
C THR A 303 9.09 -9.58 -0.72
N ILE A 304 10.05 -9.81 0.17
CA ILE A 304 11.19 -8.93 0.39
C ILE A 304 12.49 -9.52 -0.16
N SER A 305 13.46 -8.66 -0.49
CA SER A 305 14.78 -9.09 -0.94
C SER A 305 15.57 -9.79 0.18
N ILE A 306 16.26 -10.90 -0.13
CA ILE A 306 17.18 -11.56 0.81
C ILE A 306 18.32 -10.64 1.27
N LEU A 307 18.60 -9.57 0.51
CA LEU A 307 19.52 -8.51 0.91
C LEU A 307 19.16 -7.93 2.29
N THR A 308 17.86 -7.93 2.64
CA THR A 308 17.37 -7.48 3.95
C THR A 308 17.99 -8.26 5.10
N ILE A 309 18.14 -9.60 4.97
CA ILE A 309 18.76 -10.42 6.01
C ILE A 309 20.24 -10.10 6.15
N VAL A 310 20.97 -9.97 5.05
CA VAL A 310 22.38 -9.60 5.08
C VAL A 310 22.57 -8.21 5.72
N ALA A 311 21.68 -7.28 5.39
CA ALA A 311 21.66 -5.95 6.01
C ALA A 311 21.38 -6.05 7.52
N LEU A 312 20.37 -6.81 7.95
CA LEU A 312 20.07 -7.03 9.37
C LEU A 312 21.26 -7.63 10.15
N LEU A 313 21.96 -8.60 9.56
CA LEU A 313 23.12 -9.26 10.17
C LEU A 313 24.39 -8.37 10.15
N SER A 314 24.37 -7.24 9.46
CA SER A 314 25.52 -6.34 9.34
C SER A 314 25.64 -5.36 10.53
N PHE A 315 25.82 -5.91 11.74
CA PHE A 315 25.83 -5.16 13.01
C PHE A 315 26.85 -4.00 13.06
N LYS A 316 27.97 -4.07 12.34
CA LYS A 316 28.93 -2.96 12.23
C LYS A 316 28.32 -1.68 11.68
N LEU A 317 27.23 -1.77 10.90
CA LEU A 317 26.56 -0.62 10.31
C LEU A 317 25.52 0.04 11.24
N TYR A 318 25.19 -0.58 12.37
CA TYR A 318 24.28 -0.01 13.38
C TYR A 318 24.82 1.26 14.05
N ARG A 319 26.12 1.56 13.89
CA ARG A 319 26.71 2.86 14.28
C ARG A 319 26.11 4.03 13.51
N PHE A 320 25.57 3.81 12.31
CA PHE A 320 24.93 4.85 11.52
C PHE A 320 23.48 5.05 11.97
N TYR A 321 23.09 6.27 12.21
CA TYR A 321 21.84 6.66 12.86
C TYR A 321 20.58 6.03 12.23
N PHE A 322 20.31 6.33 10.95
CA PHE A 322 19.14 5.79 10.28
C PHE A 322 19.25 4.31 9.94
N TYR A 323 20.47 3.80 9.77
CA TYR A 323 20.66 2.35 9.62
C TYR A 323 20.17 1.61 10.86
N ARG A 324 20.59 2.05 12.04
CA ARG A 324 20.14 1.48 13.32
C ARG A 324 18.64 1.58 13.49
N LEU A 325 18.03 2.73 13.19
CA LEU A 325 16.59 2.93 13.28
C LEU A 325 15.82 1.92 12.41
N PHE A 326 16.13 1.87 11.11
CA PHE A 326 15.42 0.97 10.20
C PHE A 326 15.73 -0.50 10.47
N ALA A 327 16.94 -0.85 10.92
CA ALA A 327 17.27 -2.20 11.33
C ALA A 327 16.46 -2.65 12.56
N ILE A 328 16.33 -1.81 13.59
CA ILE A 328 15.51 -2.11 14.77
C ILE A 328 14.03 -2.30 14.38
N VAL A 329 13.47 -1.38 13.59
CA VAL A 329 12.08 -1.49 13.12
C VAL A 329 11.88 -2.77 12.31
N THR A 330 12.79 -3.07 11.37
CA THR A 330 12.70 -4.29 10.55
C THR A 330 12.81 -5.56 11.42
N TRP A 331 13.70 -5.59 12.43
CA TRP A 331 13.78 -6.71 13.37
C TRP A 331 12.50 -6.91 14.17
N ILE A 332 11.95 -5.82 14.73
CA ILE A 332 10.69 -5.90 15.51
C ILE A 332 9.56 -6.46 14.65
N LEU A 333 9.40 -5.97 13.42
CA LEU A 333 8.36 -6.43 12.50
C LEU A 333 8.61 -7.88 12.05
N PHE A 334 9.87 -8.24 11.79
CA PHE A 334 10.24 -9.56 11.34
C PHE A 334 10.03 -10.62 12.44
N ILE A 335 10.49 -10.35 13.66
CA ILE A 335 10.29 -11.25 14.81
C ILE A 335 8.81 -11.26 15.21
N GLY A 336 8.17 -10.09 15.23
CA GLY A 336 6.75 -9.97 15.56
C GLY A 336 5.86 -10.80 14.64
N SER A 337 6.20 -10.90 13.35
CA SER A 337 5.46 -11.70 12.37
C SER A 337 5.43 -13.21 12.68
N LEU A 338 6.30 -13.70 13.57
CA LEU A 338 6.28 -15.07 14.04
C LEU A 338 5.15 -15.35 15.04
N SER A 339 4.47 -14.30 15.53
CA SER A 339 3.36 -14.42 16.47
C SER A 339 2.05 -13.90 15.86
N GLN A 340 1.01 -14.73 15.91
CA GLN A 340 -0.33 -14.29 15.48
C GLN A 340 -0.92 -13.23 16.41
N TYR A 341 -0.51 -13.18 17.68
CA TYR A 341 -0.90 -12.10 18.59
C TYR A 341 -0.35 -10.73 18.17
N PHE A 342 0.84 -10.70 17.57
CA PHE A 342 1.39 -9.47 16.99
C PHE A 342 0.54 -9.00 15.80
N ASP A 343 0.17 -9.93 14.91
CA ASP A 343 -0.71 -9.65 13.78
C ASP A 343 -2.08 -9.14 14.27
N SER A 344 -2.65 -9.78 15.30
CA SER A 344 -3.91 -9.37 15.93
C SER A 344 -3.80 -8.00 16.59
N ALA A 345 -2.70 -7.69 17.30
CA ALA A 345 -2.49 -6.39 17.93
C ALA A 345 -2.47 -5.24 16.90
N PHE A 346 -1.87 -5.46 15.73
CA PHE A 346 -1.96 -4.51 14.63
C PHE A 346 -3.36 -4.44 14.00
N ASN A 347 -4.18 -5.47 14.13
CA ASN A 347 -5.56 -5.48 13.62
C ASN A 347 -6.59 -5.14 14.72
N GLY A 348 -6.25 -4.28 15.68
CA GLY A 348 -7.14 -3.83 16.75
C GLY A 348 -7.59 -4.96 17.67
N PHE A 349 -6.71 -5.93 17.94
CA PHE A 349 -6.94 -7.15 18.73
C PHE A 349 -8.05 -8.05 18.18
N SER A 350 -8.36 -7.93 16.89
CA SER A 350 -9.25 -8.81 16.15
C SER A 350 -8.49 -9.97 15.48
N PHE A 351 -9.12 -10.65 14.52
CA PHE A 351 -8.51 -11.76 13.79
C PHE A 351 -7.11 -11.38 13.23
N PRO A 352 -6.09 -12.25 13.32
CA PRO A 352 -4.74 -11.95 12.89
C PRO A 352 -4.67 -11.73 11.37
N GLU A 353 -4.29 -10.52 10.97
CA GLU A 353 -4.15 -10.09 9.59
C GLU A 353 -2.86 -9.31 9.40
N ARG A 354 -2.04 -9.69 8.43
CA ARG A 354 -0.74 -9.04 8.17
C ARG A 354 -0.82 -7.77 7.32
N ARG A 355 -1.86 -6.99 7.48
CA ARG A 355 -2.07 -5.74 6.73
C ARG A 355 -1.02 -4.67 7.01
N TRP A 356 -0.27 -4.80 8.10
CA TRP A 356 0.85 -3.92 8.49
C TRP A 356 2.13 -4.12 7.65
N VAL A 357 2.19 -5.12 6.76
CA VAL A 357 3.41 -5.47 5.99
C VAL A 357 3.95 -4.34 5.11
N TYR A 358 3.15 -3.33 4.76
CA TYR A 358 3.64 -2.13 4.06
C TYR A 358 4.66 -1.34 4.90
N ILE A 359 4.59 -1.43 6.22
CA ILE A 359 5.58 -0.86 7.15
C ILE A 359 6.90 -1.63 7.04
N LEU A 360 6.82 -2.97 6.96
CA LEU A 360 7.98 -3.83 6.71
C LEU A 360 8.60 -3.55 5.33
N ALA A 361 7.78 -3.36 4.30
CA ALA A 361 8.25 -2.98 2.97
C ALA A 361 9.07 -1.68 3.00
N LEU A 362 8.56 -0.64 3.67
CA LEU A 362 9.26 0.65 3.78
C LEU A 362 10.56 0.53 4.58
N SER A 363 10.53 -0.14 5.75
CA SER A 363 11.69 -0.27 6.62
C SER A 363 12.80 -1.14 6.02
N SER A 364 12.45 -2.27 5.41
CA SER A 364 13.40 -3.16 4.73
C SER A 364 14.02 -2.50 3.50
N SER A 365 13.22 -1.77 2.71
CA SER A 365 13.73 -1.03 1.54
C SER A 365 14.70 0.09 1.94
N ALA A 366 14.38 0.84 2.99
CA ALA A 366 15.29 1.84 3.55
C ALA A 366 16.58 1.21 4.07
N LEU A 367 16.48 0.08 4.77
CA LEU A 367 17.64 -0.65 5.30
C LEU A 367 18.55 -1.15 4.17
N CYS A 368 17.99 -1.73 3.11
CA CYS A 368 18.73 -2.18 1.93
C CYS A 368 19.46 -1.02 1.23
N GLY A 369 18.78 0.13 1.04
CA GLY A 369 19.40 1.31 0.48
C GLY A 369 20.58 1.81 1.32
N LEU A 370 20.43 1.87 2.64
CA LEU A 370 21.50 2.27 3.57
C LEU A 370 22.62 1.24 3.63
N PHE A 371 22.32 -0.06 3.50
CA PHE A 371 23.34 -1.10 3.40
C PHE A 371 24.24 -0.85 2.18
N ILE A 372 23.66 -0.62 1.02
CA ILE A 372 24.41 -0.28 -0.20
C ILE A 372 25.19 1.03 -0.03
N GLN A 373 24.61 2.04 0.63
CA GLN A 373 25.29 3.31 0.92
C GLN A 373 26.57 3.13 1.72
N HIS A 374 26.55 2.21 2.68
CA HIS A 374 27.66 1.98 3.62
C HIS A 374 28.49 0.73 3.31
N LEU A 375 28.20 0.03 2.23
CA LEU A 375 28.89 -1.21 1.84
C LEU A 375 30.40 -1.02 1.76
N SER A 376 30.87 0.09 1.21
CA SER A 376 32.31 0.40 1.10
C SER A 376 33.04 0.55 2.45
N THR A 377 32.30 0.63 3.57
CA THR A 377 32.89 0.69 4.92
C THR A 377 33.12 -0.70 5.54
N LEU A 378 32.66 -1.76 4.87
CA LEU A 378 32.85 -3.14 5.26
C LEU A 378 34.10 -3.72 4.57
N ASN A 379 34.82 -4.59 5.27
CA ASN A 379 35.83 -5.42 4.63
C ASN A 379 35.23 -6.68 4.03
N MET A 380 35.89 -7.27 3.04
CA MET A 380 35.41 -8.44 2.31
C MET A 380 35.18 -9.66 3.22
N LYS A 381 36.08 -9.92 4.17
CA LYS A 381 35.93 -11.03 5.13
C LYS A 381 34.64 -10.90 5.94
N TYR A 382 34.34 -9.69 6.46
CA TYR A 382 33.14 -9.43 7.23
C TYR A 382 31.88 -9.60 6.36
N TYR A 383 31.92 -9.10 5.13
CA TYR A 383 30.80 -9.25 4.18
C TYR A 383 30.52 -10.74 3.89
N LEU A 384 31.55 -11.55 3.56
CA LEU A 384 31.39 -12.96 3.24
C LEU A 384 30.86 -13.78 4.43
N ILE A 385 31.35 -13.53 5.65
CA ILE A 385 30.86 -14.22 6.86
C ILE A 385 29.35 -14.02 7.05
N ARG A 386 28.79 -12.87 6.65
CA ARG A 386 27.35 -12.59 6.78
C ARG A 386 26.54 -13.07 5.59
N THR A 387 27.14 -13.09 4.40
CA THR A 387 26.44 -13.38 3.15
C THR A 387 26.40 -14.88 2.84
N ILE A 388 27.52 -15.61 3.06
CA ILE A 388 27.61 -17.03 2.71
C ILE A 388 26.54 -17.88 3.43
N PRO A 389 26.33 -17.78 4.76
CA PRO A 389 25.27 -18.55 5.42
C PRO A 389 23.87 -18.25 4.86
N VAL A 390 23.60 -16.98 4.56
CA VAL A 390 22.31 -16.57 3.96
C VAL A 390 22.15 -17.17 2.56
N CYS A 391 23.18 -17.15 1.74
CA CYS A 391 23.16 -17.80 0.42
C CYS A 391 22.95 -19.32 0.51
N ILE A 392 23.63 -20.00 1.44
CA ILE A 392 23.47 -21.45 1.66
C ILE A 392 22.02 -21.76 2.04
N ILE A 393 21.46 -21.05 3.02
CA ILE A 393 20.07 -21.24 3.44
C ILE A 393 19.09 -20.95 2.28
N ALA A 394 19.34 -19.89 1.51
CA ALA A 394 18.51 -19.57 0.35
C ALA A 394 18.59 -20.63 -0.75
N ILE A 395 19.79 -21.19 -1.03
CA ILE A 395 19.96 -22.27 -2.00
C ILE A 395 19.26 -23.54 -1.52
N LEU A 396 19.44 -23.93 -0.26
CA LEU A 396 18.73 -25.09 0.32
C LEU A 396 17.22 -24.91 0.22
N TYR A 397 16.71 -23.70 0.52
CA TYR A 397 15.30 -23.40 0.39
C TYR A 397 14.82 -23.54 -1.07
N VAL A 398 15.55 -23.00 -2.05
CA VAL A 398 15.22 -23.16 -3.48
C VAL A 398 15.20 -24.61 -3.92
N LEU A 399 16.15 -25.43 -3.45
CA LEU A 399 16.23 -26.85 -3.80
C LEU A 399 15.11 -27.69 -3.16
N LEU A 400 14.67 -27.32 -1.96
CA LEU A 400 13.64 -28.04 -1.21
C LEU A 400 12.23 -27.52 -1.48
N SER A 401 12.10 -26.30 -2.01
CA SER A 401 10.81 -25.70 -2.31
C SER A 401 10.21 -26.24 -3.60
N PRO A 402 8.94 -26.67 -3.61
CA PRO A 402 8.26 -27.11 -4.82
C PRO A 402 8.04 -25.97 -5.83
N THR A 403 8.09 -24.72 -5.38
CA THR A 403 7.81 -23.52 -6.20
C THR A 403 9.06 -22.91 -6.85
N HIS A 404 10.27 -23.38 -6.50
CA HIS A 404 11.56 -22.90 -7.03
C HIS A 404 11.64 -21.37 -7.17
N PRO A 405 11.65 -20.60 -6.08
CA PRO A 405 11.47 -19.15 -6.11
C PRO A 405 12.64 -18.44 -6.82
N LEU A 406 12.46 -18.09 -8.08
CA LEU A 406 13.45 -17.37 -8.91
C LEU A 406 13.91 -16.06 -8.25
N ALA A 407 13.04 -15.42 -7.47
CA ALA A 407 13.35 -14.21 -6.73
C ALA A 407 14.56 -14.36 -5.79
N LEU A 408 14.71 -15.54 -5.15
CA LEU A 408 15.86 -15.85 -4.31
C LEU A 408 17.14 -16.03 -5.12
N ILE A 409 17.06 -16.66 -6.29
CA ILE A 409 18.21 -16.82 -7.19
C ILE A 409 18.73 -15.45 -7.64
N VAL A 410 17.84 -14.57 -8.09
CA VAL A 410 18.22 -13.18 -8.46
C VAL A 410 18.76 -12.41 -7.25
N GLY A 411 18.22 -12.65 -6.06
CA GLY A 411 18.76 -12.11 -4.81
C GLY A 411 20.19 -12.58 -4.53
N ILE A 412 20.50 -13.85 -4.74
CA ILE A 412 21.87 -14.39 -4.61
C ILE A 412 22.80 -13.72 -5.62
N ILE A 413 22.37 -13.56 -6.88
CA ILE A 413 23.14 -12.85 -7.91
C ILE A 413 23.44 -11.42 -7.47
N LEU A 414 22.47 -10.71 -6.90
CA LEU A 414 22.68 -9.37 -6.34
C LEU A 414 23.76 -9.37 -5.25
N LEU A 415 23.74 -10.33 -4.33
CA LEU A 415 24.73 -10.46 -3.28
C LEU A 415 26.14 -10.75 -3.85
N ILE A 416 26.24 -11.57 -4.89
CA ILE A 416 27.51 -11.84 -5.59
C ILE A 416 28.04 -10.56 -6.27
N VAL A 417 27.18 -9.81 -6.95
CA VAL A 417 27.57 -8.53 -7.59
C VAL A 417 28.07 -7.54 -6.55
N LEU A 418 27.42 -7.45 -5.39
CA LEU A 418 27.89 -6.60 -4.29
C LEU A 418 29.26 -7.04 -3.76
N ALA A 419 29.54 -8.35 -3.69
CA ALA A 419 30.86 -8.89 -3.35
C ALA A 419 31.94 -8.46 -4.39
N VAL A 420 31.63 -8.58 -5.68
CA VAL A 420 32.53 -8.15 -6.76
C VAL A 420 32.82 -6.65 -6.69
N ILE A 421 31.77 -5.83 -6.49
CA ILE A 421 31.92 -4.38 -6.32
C ILE A 421 32.82 -4.05 -5.12
N LEU A 422 32.65 -4.76 -4.02
CA LEU A 422 33.45 -4.57 -2.80
C LEU A 422 34.90 -5.02 -3.02
N LYS A 423 35.13 -6.20 -3.60
CA LYS A 423 36.46 -6.78 -3.84
C LYS A 423 37.33 -5.90 -4.75
N PHE A 424 36.76 -5.47 -5.86
CA PHE A 424 37.49 -4.70 -6.87
C PHE A 424 37.36 -3.17 -6.69
N SER A 425 36.75 -2.73 -5.59
CA SER A 425 36.55 -1.28 -5.29
C SER A 425 35.92 -0.53 -6.47
N LEU A 426 34.95 -1.14 -7.15
CA LEU A 426 34.34 -0.60 -8.37
C LEU A 426 33.54 0.69 -8.11
N TRP A 427 33.46 1.16 -6.88
CA TRP A 427 32.91 2.47 -6.51
C TRP A 427 33.58 3.64 -7.21
N ARG A 428 34.82 3.47 -7.71
CA ARG A 428 35.50 4.48 -8.54
C ARG A 428 34.73 4.76 -9.85
N TYR A 429 34.04 3.77 -10.39
CA TYR A 429 33.19 3.88 -11.60
C TYR A 429 31.73 4.18 -11.23
N LYS A 430 31.50 5.20 -10.39
CA LYS A 430 30.23 5.52 -9.73
C LYS A 430 29.00 5.39 -10.61
N LYS A 431 29.02 5.94 -11.84
CA LYS A 431 27.85 5.94 -12.73
C LYS A 431 27.49 4.52 -13.19
N LEU A 432 28.50 3.77 -13.67
CA LEU A 432 28.31 2.39 -14.16
C LEU A 432 27.87 1.45 -13.03
N THR A 433 28.54 1.50 -11.87
CA THR A 433 28.21 0.69 -10.71
C THR A 433 26.76 0.95 -10.23
N VAL A 434 26.35 2.21 -10.18
CA VAL A 434 24.97 2.55 -9.81
C VAL A 434 23.98 2.06 -10.85
N ALA A 435 24.28 2.20 -12.15
CA ALA A 435 23.40 1.72 -13.21
C ALA A 435 23.22 0.19 -13.15
N ILE A 436 24.30 -0.57 -12.96
CA ILE A 436 24.26 -2.03 -12.78
C ILE A 436 23.43 -2.42 -11.57
N LEU A 437 23.64 -1.78 -10.41
CA LEU A 437 22.88 -2.08 -9.20
C LEU A 437 21.39 -1.77 -9.36
N VAL A 438 21.05 -0.64 -9.94
CA VAL A 438 19.67 -0.28 -10.22
C VAL A 438 19.02 -1.30 -11.16
N LEU A 439 19.72 -1.69 -12.23
CA LEU A 439 19.22 -2.69 -13.18
C LEU A 439 18.96 -4.04 -12.51
N ILE A 440 19.90 -4.56 -11.71
CA ILE A 440 19.73 -5.84 -11.02
C ILE A 440 18.59 -5.79 -10.01
N VAL A 441 18.48 -4.69 -9.26
CA VAL A 441 17.36 -4.50 -8.32
C VAL A 441 16.03 -4.43 -9.06
N MET A 442 15.97 -3.75 -10.21
CA MET A 442 14.76 -3.73 -11.04
C MET A 442 14.40 -5.12 -11.55
N ILE A 443 15.36 -5.87 -12.08
CA ILE A 443 15.15 -7.27 -12.50
C ILE A 443 14.63 -8.11 -11.33
N GLN A 444 15.24 -8.00 -10.16
CA GLN A 444 14.77 -8.69 -8.96
C GLN A 444 13.32 -8.35 -8.64
N GLN A 445 12.94 -7.06 -8.65
CA GLN A 445 11.57 -6.66 -8.38
C GLN A 445 10.59 -7.15 -9.45
N ILE A 446 10.95 -7.13 -10.72
CA ILE A 446 10.12 -7.66 -11.80
C ILE A 446 9.87 -9.17 -11.61
N VAL A 447 10.90 -9.94 -11.27
CA VAL A 447 10.76 -11.39 -10.98
C VAL A 447 9.89 -11.64 -9.76
N ILE A 448 10.06 -10.85 -8.69
CA ILE A 448 9.21 -10.93 -7.50
C ILE A 448 7.76 -10.63 -7.85
N LEU A 449 7.51 -9.58 -8.63
CA LEU A 449 6.16 -9.17 -9.04
C LEU A 449 5.48 -10.21 -9.95
N ASP A 450 6.23 -10.80 -10.87
CA ASP A 450 5.72 -11.86 -11.75
C ASP A 450 5.35 -13.12 -10.94
N ASN A 451 6.21 -13.53 -10.01
CA ASN A 451 5.91 -14.64 -9.12
C ASN A 451 4.66 -14.35 -8.26
N ASN A 452 4.60 -13.17 -7.63
CA ASN A 452 3.45 -12.76 -6.83
C ASN A 452 2.16 -12.69 -7.68
N LYS A 453 2.25 -12.19 -8.92
CA LYS A 453 1.12 -12.18 -9.86
C LYS A 453 0.59 -13.58 -10.09
N ASN A 454 1.46 -14.56 -10.37
CA ASN A 454 1.06 -15.93 -10.65
C ASN A 454 0.46 -16.63 -9.42
N MET A 455 1.00 -16.39 -8.23
CA MET A 455 0.62 -17.09 -7.00
C MET A 455 -0.55 -16.42 -6.25
N ALA A 456 -0.57 -15.09 -6.17
CA ALA A 456 -1.48 -14.35 -5.31
C ALA A 456 -2.56 -13.54 -6.06
N ILE A 457 -2.32 -13.19 -7.32
CA ILE A 457 -3.24 -12.33 -8.09
C ILE A 457 -4.05 -13.14 -9.09
N LYS A 458 -3.39 -13.91 -9.95
CA LYS A 458 -4.01 -14.65 -11.05
C LYS A 458 -5.15 -15.58 -10.63
N PRO A 459 -5.09 -16.31 -9.50
CA PRO A 459 -6.20 -17.14 -9.05
C PRO A 459 -7.50 -16.38 -8.78
N TYR A 460 -7.40 -15.08 -8.49
CA TYR A 460 -8.55 -14.22 -8.19
C TYR A 460 -8.89 -13.24 -9.32
N GLN A 461 -8.13 -13.25 -10.42
CA GLN A 461 -8.42 -12.41 -11.58
C GLN A 461 -9.68 -12.88 -12.30
N GLN A 462 -10.47 -11.90 -12.79
CA GLN A 462 -11.66 -12.12 -13.58
C GLN A 462 -11.53 -11.50 -14.96
N SER A 463 -12.28 -12.01 -15.93
CA SER A 463 -12.32 -11.44 -17.27
C SER A 463 -13.44 -10.40 -17.40
N LEU A 464 -13.32 -9.49 -18.35
CA LEU A 464 -14.39 -8.58 -18.74
C LEU A 464 -15.64 -9.33 -19.26
N SER A 465 -15.46 -10.49 -19.90
CA SER A 465 -16.56 -11.32 -20.35
C SER A 465 -17.33 -11.94 -19.18
N THR A 466 -16.64 -12.39 -18.13
CA THR A 466 -17.25 -12.90 -16.91
C THR A 466 -18.14 -11.85 -16.25
N LEU A 467 -17.67 -10.59 -16.18
CA LEU A 467 -18.48 -9.49 -15.64
C LEU A 467 -19.80 -9.26 -16.40
N LYS A 468 -19.83 -9.56 -17.70
CA LYS A 468 -21.03 -9.38 -18.53
C LYS A 468 -21.97 -10.57 -18.52
N GLN A 469 -21.43 -11.77 -18.38
CA GLN A 469 -22.18 -13.02 -18.60
C GLN A 469 -22.70 -13.65 -17.31
N HIS A 470 -22.07 -13.37 -16.18
CA HIS A 470 -22.46 -13.92 -14.89
C HIS A 470 -23.41 -13.00 -14.13
N ASP A 471 -23.94 -13.48 -13.03
CA ASP A 471 -24.89 -12.84 -12.12
C ASP A 471 -24.47 -11.45 -11.63
N TYR A 472 -23.21 -11.06 -11.91
CA TYR A 472 -22.65 -9.79 -11.50
C TYR A 472 -23.20 -8.59 -12.27
N HIS A 473 -23.46 -8.72 -13.59
CA HIS A 473 -24.12 -7.71 -14.43
C HIS A 473 -24.83 -8.36 -15.61
N SER A 474 -25.58 -9.42 -15.35
CA SER A 474 -26.31 -10.19 -16.35
C SER A 474 -27.50 -9.40 -16.86
N ASN A 475 -27.70 -9.37 -18.20
CA ASN A 475 -28.88 -8.80 -18.82
C ASN A 475 -30.17 -9.53 -18.38
N TYR A 476 -30.07 -10.83 -18.14
CA TYR A 476 -31.19 -11.63 -17.66
C TYR A 476 -31.66 -11.18 -16.27
N VAL A 477 -30.72 -11.05 -15.32
CA VAL A 477 -31.03 -10.59 -13.96
C VAL A 477 -31.57 -9.15 -13.97
N ASN A 478 -31.00 -8.26 -14.78
CA ASN A 478 -31.53 -6.91 -14.97
C ASN A 478 -32.98 -6.89 -15.46
N GLN A 479 -33.32 -7.74 -16.46
CA GLN A 479 -34.68 -7.85 -16.97
C GLN A 479 -35.63 -8.45 -15.94
N LEU A 480 -35.16 -9.44 -15.17
CA LEU A 480 -35.94 -10.06 -14.10
C LEU A 480 -36.27 -9.03 -13.01
N ILE A 481 -35.27 -8.29 -12.51
CA ILE A 481 -35.47 -7.27 -11.49
C ILE A 481 -36.40 -6.16 -11.99
N LYS A 482 -36.27 -5.72 -13.25
CA LYS A 482 -37.20 -4.76 -13.85
C LYS A 482 -38.63 -5.27 -13.87
N LYS A 483 -38.87 -6.54 -14.26
CA LYS A 483 -40.19 -7.16 -14.24
C LYS A 483 -40.77 -7.26 -12.82
N ILE A 484 -39.93 -7.64 -11.84
CA ILE A 484 -40.37 -7.71 -10.44
C ILE A 484 -40.78 -6.31 -9.96
N ASN A 485 -39.98 -5.28 -10.20
CA ASN A 485 -40.28 -3.90 -9.80
C ASN A 485 -41.56 -3.36 -10.51
N GLN A 486 -41.81 -3.73 -11.76
CA GLN A 486 -43.01 -3.33 -12.50
C GLN A 486 -44.28 -4.00 -11.98
N ASN A 487 -44.19 -5.24 -11.51
CA ASN A 487 -45.32 -6.01 -10.99
C ASN A 487 -45.55 -5.81 -9.49
N ALA A 488 -44.67 -5.11 -8.83
CA ALA A 488 -44.76 -4.86 -7.40
C ALA A 488 -45.88 -3.84 -7.11
N THR A 489 -46.84 -4.26 -6.30
CA THR A 489 -48.07 -3.46 -5.99
C THR A 489 -47.87 -2.43 -4.85
N GLY A 490 -46.70 -2.36 -4.27
CA GLY A 490 -46.39 -1.46 -3.14
C GLY A 490 -45.29 -0.48 -3.45
N SER A 491 -45.32 0.68 -2.81
CA SER A 491 -44.30 1.72 -2.95
C SER A 491 -42.93 1.36 -2.33
N PHE A 492 -42.86 0.24 -1.60
CA PHE A 492 -41.65 -0.17 -0.86
C PHE A 492 -41.46 -1.69 -0.88
N ASN A 493 -40.90 -2.21 -1.98
CA ASN A 493 -40.57 -3.62 -2.10
C ASN A 493 -39.09 -3.87 -1.91
N ARG A 494 -38.77 -4.98 -1.26
CA ARG A 494 -37.38 -5.47 -1.11
C ARG A 494 -37.23 -6.80 -1.81
N ILE A 495 -36.09 -7.00 -2.44
CA ILE A 495 -35.73 -8.22 -3.16
C ILE A 495 -34.62 -8.92 -2.40
N ASP A 496 -34.82 -10.19 -2.09
CA ASP A 496 -33.75 -11.08 -1.64
C ASP A 496 -33.20 -11.84 -2.86
N TYR A 497 -31.99 -11.55 -3.25
CA TYR A 497 -31.32 -12.17 -4.38
C TYR A 497 -30.42 -13.30 -3.89
N MET A 498 -30.89 -14.53 -3.96
CA MET A 498 -30.19 -15.74 -3.50
C MET A 498 -29.21 -16.25 -4.55
N SER A 499 -28.00 -15.68 -4.58
CA SER A 499 -26.90 -16.09 -5.45
C SER A 499 -25.58 -15.94 -4.73
N ASP A 500 -24.55 -16.66 -5.16
CA ASP A 500 -23.16 -16.47 -4.68
C ASP A 500 -22.63 -15.05 -4.96
N TYR A 501 -23.25 -14.35 -5.90
CA TYR A 501 -22.94 -12.95 -6.25
C TYR A 501 -23.93 -11.93 -5.65
N ALA A 502 -24.75 -12.34 -4.68
CA ALA A 502 -25.78 -11.48 -4.06
C ALA A 502 -25.18 -10.30 -3.27
N LEU A 503 -23.94 -10.45 -2.75
CA LEU A 503 -23.31 -9.45 -1.89
C LEU A 503 -23.13 -8.11 -2.63
N ASN A 504 -23.79 -7.07 -2.12
CA ASN A 504 -23.80 -5.72 -2.69
C ASN A 504 -24.36 -5.61 -4.13
N SER A 505 -25.03 -6.64 -4.63
CA SER A 505 -25.71 -6.62 -5.93
C SER A 505 -26.81 -5.56 -6.05
N PRO A 506 -27.48 -5.10 -4.96
CA PRO A 506 -28.38 -3.96 -5.01
C PRO A 506 -27.77 -2.70 -5.64
N PHE A 507 -26.49 -2.47 -5.41
CA PHE A 507 -25.77 -1.30 -5.96
C PHE A 507 -25.46 -1.42 -7.46
N ILE A 508 -25.46 -2.66 -7.98
CA ILE A 508 -25.16 -2.93 -9.39
C ILE A 508 -26.44 -3.00 -10.21
N TYR A 509 -27.50 -3.59 -9.65
CA TYR A 509 -28.78 -3.82 -10.32
C TYR A 509 -29.87 -2.83 -9.96
N HIS A 510 -29.58 -1.85 -9.07
CA HIS A 510 -30.47 -0.76 -8.66
C HIS A 510 -31.84 -1.25 -8.12
N TYR A 511 -31.82 -2.11 -7.10
CA TYR A 511 -33.00 -2.55 -6.38
C TYR A 511 -32.84 -2.38 -4.87
N ASN A 512 -33.96 -2.35 -4.15
CA ASN A 512 -33.94 -2.34 -2.69
C ASN A 512 -33.65 -3.76 -2.19
N GLY A 513 -32.43 -4.00 -1.72
CA GLY A 513 -32.01 -5.28 -1.15
C GLY A 513 -32.34 -5.42 0.32
N ILE A 514 -32.00 -6.57 0.90
CA ILE A 514 -32.11 -6.85 2.34
C ILE A 514 -30.75 -7.01 3.01
N SER A 515 -29.67 -7.09 2.25
CA SER A 515 -28.31 -7.33 2.75
C SER A 515 -27.35 -6.26 2.28
N LEU A 516 -26.43 -5.93 3.16
CA LEU A 516 -25.25 -5.11 2.88
C LEU A 516 -24.04 -5.87 3.42
N TYR A 517 -23.04 -6.04 2.58
CA TYR A 517 -21.75 -6.61 2.99
C TYR A 517 -20.67 -5.53 3.00
N SER A 518 -20.37 -5.02 4.17
CA SER A 518 -19.34 -4.00 4.40
C SER A 518 -18.32 -4.43 5.46
#